data_10f7b680d40c4650b2c07cc2e3ed39bd
#
_entry.id   10f7b680d40c4650b2c07cc2e3ed39bd
#
_cell.length_a   1.000
_cell.length_b   1.000
_cell.length_c   1.000
_cell.angle_alpha   90.00
_cell.angle_beta   90.00
_cell.angle_gamma   90.00
#
_symmetry.space_group_name_H-M   'P 1'
#
loop_
_entity.id
_entity.type
_entity.pdbx_description
1 polymer ?
#
loop_
_entity_poly.entity_id
_entity_poly.type
_entity_poly.pdbx_seq_one_letter_code
_entity_poly.pdbx_strand_id
1 'polypeptide(L)'
;MVDYALGDRGSVDIVTDDYYEAETLQIFEELHIDRERIWYGEARLVPEPDNPYEPNSIAVYIDEFKVGRMSVEDSAAYWDSITRVVASGYEPIAHLQLSAVAVRAEGGSMHVKSTGVLSLSAPGSLFPLNDAPTRATLLPQGPSMKVLDEKEHSEYLHSILPPSGEGRVILTLEANQ
;
A
#
# COMPACT_ATOMS: atom_id res chain seq x y z
N MET A 1 8.25 -10.17 5.98
CA MET A 1 9.01 -9.35 5.00
C MET A 1 9.75 -8.31 5.80
N VAL A 2 10.81 -7.72 5.30
CA VAL A 2 11.56 -6.67 6.02
C VAL A 2 11.05 -5.32 5.54
N ASP A 3 10.79 -4.42 6.48
CA ASP A 3 10.27 -3.09 6.19
C ASP A 3 11.30 -2.24 5.45
N TYR A 4 10.83 -1.52 4.46
CA TYR A 4 11.59 -0.54 3.70
C TYR A 4 10.94 0.83 3.82
N ALA A 5 11.50 1.68 4.66
CA ALA A 5 11.02 3.04 4.85
C ALA A 5 11.25 3.87 3.58
N LEU A 6 10.18 4.42 3.05
CA LEU A 6 10.22 5.31 1.90
C LEU A 6 10.58 6.73 2.33
N GLY A 7 11.07 7.54 1.39
CA GLY A 7 11.41 8.94 1.68
C GLY A 7 10.17 9.76 2.07
N ASP A 8 10.33 10.69 3.03
CA ASP A 8 9.27 11.43 3.73
C ASP A 8 9.24 12.95 3.42
N ARG A 9 9.90 13.39 2.35
CA ARG A 9 10.06 14.82 2.03
C ARG A 9 8.88 15.46 1.29
N GLY A 10 7.76 14.79 1.21
CA GLY A 10 6.54 15.28 0.55
C GLY A 10 5.31 14.77 1.28
N SER A 11 4.15 15.04 0.70
CA SER A 11 2.88 14.56 1.20
C SER A 11 1.98 14.11 0.06
N VAL A 12 1.23 13.04 0.29
CA VAL A 12 0.26 12.48 -0.64
C VAL A 12 -1.02 12.19 0.13
N ASP A 13 -2.12 12.76 -0.31
CA ASP A 13 -3.43 12.48 0.27
C ASP A 13 -3.89 11.08 -0.14
N ILE A 14 -4.46 10.34 0.79
CA ILE A 14 -5.10 9.06 0.49
C ILE A 14 -6.60 9.21 0.35
N VAL A 15 -7.19 8.39 -0.50
CA VAL A 15 -8.64 8.28 -0.66
C VAL A 15 -9.17 7.39 0.47
N THR A 16 -9.96 8.00 1.35
CA THR A 16 -10.61 7.35 2.48
C THR A 16 -12.11 7.53 2.31
N ASP A 17 -12.75 6.72 1.48
CA ASP A 17 -14.20 6.78 1.28
C ASP A 17 -14.96 6.01 2.39
N ASP A 18 -16.29 6.07 2.34
CA ASP A 18 -17.17 5.42 3.32
C ASP A 18 -16.97 3.90 3.39
N TYR A 19 -16.29 3.32 2.41
CA TYR A 19 -15.98 1.89 2.36
C TYR A 19 -15.01 1.44 3.47
N TYR A 20 -14.16 2.35 3.95
CA TYR A 20 -13.16 2.07 5.00
C TYR A 20 -13.60 2.55 6.38
N GLU A 21 -14.87 2.93 6.56
CA GLU A 21 -15.39 3.48 7.82
C GLU A 21 -15.25 2.48 8.97
N ALA A 22 -15.58 1.21 8.74
CA ALA A 22 -15.56 0.17 9.76
C ALA A 22 -14.14 -0.10 10.28
N GLU A 23 -13.16 -0.22 9.38
CA GLU A 23 -11.76 -0.42 9.70
C GLU A 23 -11.18 0.78 10.43
N THR A 24 -11.52 1.98 9.98
CA THR A 24 -11.11 3.22 10.64
C THR A 24 -11.65 3.29 12.07
N LEU A 25 -12.92 2.98 12.28
CA LEU A 25 -13.53 2.93 13.61
C LEU A 25 -12.82 1.95 14.53
N GLN A 26 -12.54 0.74 14.04
CA GLN A 26 -11.89 -0.29 14.84
C GLN A 26 -10.49 0.15 15.30
N ILE A 27 -9.70 0.75 14.43
CA ILE A 27 -8.38 1.30 14.80
C ILE A 27 -8.50 2.34 15.92
N PHE A 28 -9.45 3.26 15.81
CA PHE A 28 -9.60 4.30 16.82
C PHE A 28 -10.19 3.79 18.15
N GLU A 29 -10.98 2.73 18.13
CA GLU A 29 -11.48 2.07 19.34
C GLU A 29 -10.35 1.31 20.05
N GLU A 30 -9.52 0.56 19.34
CA GLU A 30 -8.38 -0.18 19.90
C GLU A 30 -7.34 0.75 20.52
N LEU A 31 -7.12 1.92 19.94
CA LEU A 31 -6.16 2.89 20.42
C LEU A 31 -6.71 3.83 21.51
N HIS A 32 -7.96 3.70 21.96
CA HIS A 32 -8.60 4.50 23.00
C HIS A 32 -8.49 6.03 22.76
N ILE A 33 -8.59 6.46 21.50
CA ILE A 33 -8.44 7.87 21.14
C ILE A 33 -9.77 8.59 21.25
N ASP A 34 -9.91 9.48 22.26
CA ASP A 34 -11.09 10.30 22.50
C ASP A 34 -11.00 11.68 21.83
N ARG A 35 -12.05 12.07 21.11
CA ARG A 35 -12.48 13.41 20.64
C ARG A 35 -11.85 14.00 19.37
N GLU A 36 -10.59 14.28 19.26
CA GLU A 36 -9.94 14.55 17.96
C GLU A 36 -9.05 13.37 17.65
N ARG A 37 -9.57 12.52 16.79
CA ARG A 37 -8.97 11.22 16.51
C ARG A 37 -7.95 11.42 15.42
N ILE A 38 -6.72 11.69 15.81
CA ILE A 38 -5.58 11.72 14.92
C ILE A 38 -4.64 10.61 15.33
N TRP A 39 -4.38 9.73 14.40
CA TRP A 39 -3.39 8.68 14.52
C TRP A 39 -2.15 9.03 13.70
N TYR A 40 -0.98 8.76 14.26
CA TYR A 40 0.31 8.91 13.60
C TYR A 40 1.08 7.61 13.73
N GLY A 41 1.55 7.08 12.62
CA GLY A 41 2.34 5.85 12.61
C GLY A 41 2.80 5.46 11.22
N GLU A 42 3.24 4.22 11.11
CA GLU A 42 3.68 3.64 9.85
C GLU A 42 2.53 2.89 9.17
N ALA A 43 2.39 3.11 7.89
CA ALA A 43 1.44 2.41 7.04
C ALA A 43 2.17 1.64 5.95
N ARG A 44 1.67 0.45 5.62
CA ARG A 44 2.14 -0.36 4.50
C ARG A 44 1.46 0.06 3.21
N LEU A 45 2.24 0.13 2.14
CA LEU A 45 1.74 0.40 0.79
C LEU A 45 1.69 -0.90 0.00
N VAL A 46 0.49 -1.38 -0.29
CA VAL A 46 0.26 -2.69 -0.91
C VAL A 46 -0.25 -2.53 -2.34
N PRO A 47 0.56 -2.86 -3.36
CA PRO A 47 0.09 -2.84 -4.74
C PRO A 47 -1.00 -3.89 -4.99
N GLU A 48 -2.08 -3.48 -5.64
CA GLU A 48 -3.21 -4.32 -6.05
C GLU A 48 -3.30 -4.37 -7.59
N PRO A 49 -2.50 -5.23 -8.26
CA PRO A 49 -2.40 -5.24 -9.73
C PRO A 49 -3.71 -5.59 -10.43
N ASP A 50 -4.53 -6.45 -9.81
CA ASP A 50 -5.80 -6.94 -10.35
C ASP A 50 -7.01 -6.49 -9.54
N ASN A 51 -6.92 -5.32 -8.91
CA ASN A 51 -8.10 -4.75 -8.27
C ASN A 51 -9.21 -4.57 -9.32
N PRO A 52 -10.39 -5.22 -9.15
CA PRO A 52 -11.43 -5.24 -10.18
C PRO A 52 -12.09 -3.87 -10.42
N TYR A 53 -11.97 -2.96 -9.46
CA TYR A 53 -12.53 -1.62 -9.55
C TYR A 53 -11.51 -0.60 -10.02
N GLU A 54 -10.24 -0.79 -9.66
CA GLU A 54 -9.17 0.15 -9.92
C GLU A 54 -7.84 -0.59 -10.11
N PRO A 55 -7.60 -1.13 -11.32
CA PRO A 55 -6.36 -1.85 -11.63
C PRO A 55 -5.13 -1.00 -11.35
N ASN A 56 -4.09 -1.61 -10.77
CA ASN A 56 -2.87 -0.97 -10.32
C ASN A 56 -3.08 0.06 -9.18
N SER A 57 -4.11 -0.12 -8.37
CA SER A 57 -4.29 0.64 -7.13
C SER A 57 -3.18 0.32 -6.13
N ILE A 58 -2.81 1.29 -5.31
CA ILE A 58 -1.94 1.10 -4.15
C ILE A 58 -2.78 1.30 -2.90
N ALA A 59 -3.05 0.21 -2.20
CA ALA A 59 -3.79 0.21 -0.95
C ALA A 59 -2.90 0.63 0.23
N VAL A 60 -3.50 1.25 1.24
CA VAL A 60 -2.85 1.73 2.45
C VAL A 60 -3.39 0.95 3.65
N TYR A 61 -2.48 0.30 4.39
CA TYR A 61 -2.81 -0.54 5.53
C TYR A 61 -2.14 -0.04 6.81
N ILE A 62 -2.88 -0.09 7.91
CA ILE A 62 -2.36 -0.02 9.28
C ILE A 62 -2.56 -1.43 9.86
N ASP A 63 -1.50 -2.11 10.19
CA ASP A 63 -1.52 -3.53 10.55
C ASP A 63 -2.28 -4.36 9.50
N GLU A 64 -3.40 -5.01 9.86
CA GLU A 64 -4.28 -5.76 8.96
C GLU A 64 -5.42 -4.92 8.34
N PHE A 65 -5.60 -3.69 8.80
CA PHE A 65 -6.73 -2.86 8.40
C PHE A 65 -6.42 -2.02 7.16
N LYS A 66 -7.20 -2.21 6.11
CA LYS A 66 -7.15 -1.33 4.93
C LYS A 66 -7.88 -0.02 5.26
N VAL A 67 -7.14 1.08 5.35
CA VAL A 67 -7.67 2.39 5.74
C VAL A 67 -7.91 3.34 4.57
N GLY A 68 -7.45 2.95 3.38
CA GLY A 68 -7.62 3.76 2.19
C GLY A 68 -6.78 3.25 1.03
N ARG A 69 -6.63 4.09 0.04
CA ARG A 69 -5.79 3.86 -1.14
C ARG A 69 -5.23 5.18 -1.66
N MET A 70 -4.18 5.11 -2.43
CA MET A 70 -3.72 6.27 -3.19
C MET A 70 -4.73 6.62 -4.29
N SER A 71 -4.75 7.86 -4.75
CA SER A 71 -5.54 8.25 -5.92
C SER A 71 -5.08 7.48 -7.17
N VAL A 72 -5.91 7.44 -8.22
CA VAL A 72 -5.53 6.83 -9.52
C VAL A 72 -4.26 7.45 -10.06
N GLU A 73 -4.15 8.77 -9.97
CA GLU A 73 -3.01 9.53 -10.46
C GLU A 73 -1.74 9.22 -9.65
N ASP A 74 -1.85 9.24 -8.33
CA ASP A 74 -0.72 8.93 -7.45
C ASP A 74 -0.34 7.45 -7.57
N SER A 75 -1.30 6.53 -7.62
CA SER A 75 -1.02 5.12 -7.83
C SER A 75 -0.22 4.91 -9.11
N ALA A 76 -0.60 5.55 -10.22
CA ALA A 76 0.14 5.47 -11.47
C ALA A 76 1.55 6.06 -11.36
N ALA A 77 1.72 7.19 -10.65
CA ALA A 77 3.02 7.84 -10.49
C ALA A 77 4.00 7.03 -9.61
N TYR A 78 3.48 6.36 -8.58
CA TYR A 78 4.28 5.60 -7.61
C TYR A 78 4.40 4.11 -7.93
N TRP A 79 3.62 3.58 -8.87
CA TRP A 79 3.51 2.15 -9.16
C TRP A 79 4.85 1.44 -9.34
N ASP A 80 5.68 1.92 -10.28
CA ASP A 80 6.95 1.29 -10.60
C ASP A 80 7.91 1.27 -9.41
N SER A 81 7.88 2.32 -8.61
CA SER A 81 8.75 2.45 -7.45
C SER A 81 8.32 1.53 -6.30
N ILE A 82 7.03 1.51 -5.98
CA ILE A 82 6.48 0.66 -4.91
C ILE A 82 6.59 -0.83 -5.28
N THR A 83 6.21 -1.19 -6.49
CA THR A 83 6.31 -2.59 -6.95
C THR A 83 7.77 -3.07 -7.01
N ARG A 84 8.72 -2.18 -7.30
CA ARG A 84 10.15 -2.50 -7.24
C ARG A 84 10.60 -2.86 -5.83
N VAL A 85 10.14 -2.17 -4.80
CA VAL A 85 10.42 -2.48 -3.39
C VAL A 85 9.88 -3.88 -3.06
N VAL A 86 8.62 -4.14 -3.39
CA VAL A 86 7.97 -5.43 -3.14
C VAL A 86 8.70 -6.57 -3.89
N ALA A 87 8.99 -6.37 -5.17
CA ALA A 87 9.70 -7.36 -5.98
C ALA A 87 11.13 -7.64 -5.49
N SER A 88 11.72 -6.69 -4.75
CA SER A 88 13.03 -6.85 -4.10
C SER A 88 12.97 -7.58 -2.75
N GLY A 89 11.79 -8.02 -2.31
CA GLY A 89 11.58 -8.77 -1.08
C GLY A 89 11.36 -7.91 0.17
N TYR A 90 11.08 -6.63 -0.01
CA TYR A 90 10.82 -5.70 1.08
C TYR A 90 9.35 -5.29 1.14
N GLU A 91 8.93 -4.79 2.29
CA GLU A 91 7.62 -4.22 2.53
C GLU A 91 7.71 -2.69 2.53
N PRO A 92 7.11 -2.00 1.55
CA PRO A 92 7.19 -0.54 1.50
C PRO A 92 6.31 0.06 2.60
N ILE A 93 6.95 0.84 3.49
CA ILE A 93 6.27 1.57 4.57
C ILE A 93 6.48 3.07 4.42
N ALA A 94 5.49 3.84 4.85
CA ALA A 94 5.53 5.29 4.91
C ALA A 94 4.81 5.79 6.17
N HIS A 95 5.20 6.96 6.67
CA HIS A 95 4.46 7.59 7.76
C HIS A 95 3.10 8.07 7.27
N LEU A 96 2.07 7.75 8.04
CA LEU A 96 0.68 8.15 7.79
C LEU A 96 0.16 8.96 8.98
N GLN A 97 -0.44 10.10 8.67
CA GLN A 97 -1.37 10.79 9.56
C GLN A 97 -2.79 10.44 9.11
N LEU A 98 -3.55 9.78 9.97
CA LEU A 98 -4.96 9.47 9.74
C LEU A 98 -5.82 10.24 10.74
N SER A 99 -6.75 11.06 10.24
CA SER A 99 -7.70 11.83 11.05
C SER A 99 -9.11 11.31 10.83
N ALA A 100 -9.88 11.15 11.88
CA ALA A 100 -11.27 10.72 11.81
C ALA A 100 -12.19 11.63 12.61
N VAL A 101 -13.33 11.99 12.03
CA VAL A 101 -14.35 12.83 12.63
C VAL A 101 -15.70 12.14 12.55
N ALA A 102 -16.37 12.01 13.70
CA ALA A 102 -17.75 11.53 13.74
C ALA A 102 -18.71 12.61 13.24
N VAL A 103 -19.47 12.30 12.20
CA VAL A 103 -20.45 13.20 11.58
C VAL A 103 -21.85 12.61 11.76
N ARG A 104 -22.81 13.43 12.20
CA ARG A 104 -24.21 12.99 12.27
C ARG A 104 -24.87 13.19 10.91
N ALA A 105 -25.38 12.10 10.31
CA ALA A 105 -26.15 12.17 9.09
C ALA A 105 -27.58 12.73 9.29
N GLU A 106 -28.20 13.16 8.20
CA GLU A 106 -29.62 13.47 8.14
C GLU A 106 -30.44 12.21 8.45
N GLY A 107 -30.95 12.04 9.60
CA GLY A 107 -31.64 10.80 10.05
C GLY A 107 -31.09 10.28 11.37
N GLY A 108 -30.04 10.89 11.90
CA GLY A 108 -29.54 10.65 13.25
C GLY A 108 -28.50 9.54 13.39
N SER A 109 -28.17 8.82 12.31
CA SER A 109 -27.06 7.88 12.30
C SER A 109 -25.72 8.62 12.41
N MET A 110 -24.76 8.01 13.06
CA MET A 110 -23.38 8.49 13.10
C MET A 110 -22.57 7.82 12.02
N HIS A 111 -21.85 8.62 11.26
CA HIS A 111 -20.87 8.18 10.27
C HIS A 111 -19.50 8.72 10.65
N VAL A 112 -18.45 8.03 10.24
CA VAL A 112 -17.09 8.51 10.44
C VAL A 112 -16.51 8.91 9.10
N LYS A 113 -16.11 10.16 9.01
CA LYS A 113 -15.30 10.64 7.87
C LYS A 113 -13.84 10.65 8.27
N SER A 114 -13.03 10.01 7.46
CA SER A 114 -11.59 10.03 7.65
C SER A 114 -10.87 10.79 6.53
N THR A 115 -9.71 11.30 6.86
CA THR A 115 -8.75 11.88 5.92
C THR A 115 -7.37 11.38 6.29
N GLY A 116 -6.58 11.01 5.31
CA GLY A 116 -5.24 10.51 5.57
C GLY A 116 -4.21 11.16 4.67
N VAL A 117 -3.02 11.41 5.22
CA VAL A 117 -1.89 12.00 4.52
C VAL A 117 -0.66 11.14 4.75
N LEU A 118 -0.11 10.60 3.68
CA LEU A 118 1.18 9.91 3.68
C LEU A 118 2.32 10.94 3.59
N SER A 119 3.32 10.79 4.43
CA SER A 119 4.60 11.47 4.25
C SER A 119 5.42 10.66 3.25
N LEU A 120 5.46 11.12 2.00
CA LEU A 120 6.04 10.37 0.90
C LEU A 120 6.73 11.32 -0.08
N SER A 121 8.02 11.09 -0.32
CA SER A 121 8.78 11.86 -1.30
C SER A 121 8.28 11.61 -2.72
N ALA A 122 8.51 12.56 -3.62
CA ALA A 122 8.21 12.36 -5.04
C ALA A 122 8.86 11.06 -5.57
N PRO A 123 8.25 10.37 -6.56
CA PRO A 123 8.71 9.06 -7.03
C PRO A 123 10.21 8.97 -7.35
N GLY A 124 10.78 10.03 -7.95
CA GLY A 124 12.21 10.09 -8.25
C GLY A 124 13.14 10.29 -7.04
N SER A 125 12.58 10.60 -5.86
CA SER A 125 13.31 10.83 -4.60
C SER A 125 12.85 9.91 -3.47
N LEU A 126 12.17 8.82 -3.81
CA LEU A 126 11.51 7.93 -2.88
C LEU A 126 12.47 7.07 -2.06
N PHE A 127 13.70 6.88 -2.52
CA PHE A 127 14.67 5.98 -1.90
C PHE A 127 15.67 6.77 -1.07
N PRO A 128 15.45 6.96 0.25
CA PRO A 128 16.38 7.65 1.12
C PRO A 128 17.64 6.82 1.30
N LEU A 129 18.80 7.50 1.33
CA LEU A 129 20.09 6.82 1.48
C LEU A 129 20.31 6.28 2.90
N ASN A 130 19.62 6.86 3.91
CA ASN A 130 19.93 6.60 5.32
C ASN A 130 18.86 5.75 6.04
N ASP A 131 17.65 5.64 5.49
CA ASP A 131 16.53 4.96 6.16
C ASP A 131 16.22 3.59 5.55
N ALA A 132 16.90 3.22 4.48
CA ALA A 132 16.83 1.88 3.91
C ALA A 132 17.41 0.83 4.88
N PRO A 133 16.88 -0.41 4.91
CA PRO A 133 17.48 -1.48 5.67
C PRO A 133 18.96 -1.62 5.36
N THR A 134 19.79 -1.83 6.40
CA THR A 134 21.22 -2.05 6.21
C THR A 134 21.46 -3.21 5.26
N ARG A 135 22.08 -2.98 4.11
CA ARG A 135 22.26 -3.94 3.00
C ARG A 135 21.03 -4.17 2.12
N ALA A 136 20.03 -3.29 2.14
CA ALA A 136 18.95 -3.38 1.18
C ALA A 136 19.49 -3.30 -0.26
N THR A 137 19.11 -4.28 -1.06
CA THR A 137 19.42 -4.30 -2.49
C THR A 137 18.11 -4.30 -3.26
N LEU A 138 17.84 -3.21 -3.95
CA LEU A 138 16.68 -3.11 -4.81
C LEU A 138 17.01 -3.62 -6.22
N LEU A 139 16.05 -4.28 -6.84
CA LEU A 139 16.14 -4.67 -8.25
C LEU A 139 16.40 -3.44 -9.12
N PRO A 140 17.25 -3.55 -10.15
CA PRO A 140 17.45 -2.47 -11.09
C PRO A 140 16.17 -2.17 -11.86
N GLN A 141 15.92 -0.90 -12.16
CA GLN A 141 14.89 -0.55 -13.13
C GLN A 141 15.35 -1.02 -14.52
N GLY A 142 14.44 -1.63 -15.26
CA GLY A 142 14.76 -2.15 -16.58
C GLY A 142 13.53 -2.60 -17.35
N PRO A 143 13.74 -3.04 -18.59
CA PRO A 143 12.67 -3.63 -19.38
C PRO A 143 12.18 -4.93 -18.74
N SER A 144 11.01 -5.39 -19.17
CA SER A 144 10.45 -6.66 -18.73
C SER A 144 11.42 -7.81 -18.89
N MET A 145 11.49 -8.69 -17.90
CA MET A 145 12.26 -9.94 -17.96
C MET A 145 11.33 -11.10 -18.27
N LYS A 146 11.86 -12.09 -18.99
CA LYS A 146 11.15 -13.34 -19.19
C LYS A 146 11.35 -14.22 -17.96
N VAL A 147 10.25 -14.69 -17.38
CA VAL A 147 10.29 -15.74 -16.36
C VAL A 147 10.58 -17.07 -17.05
N LEU A 148 11.55 -17.83 -16.52
CA LEU A 148 11.87 -19.18 -16.99
C LEU A 148 11.04 -20.19 -16.19
N ASP A 149 10.87 -21.38 -16.79
CA ASP A 149 10.25 -22.55 -16.13
C ASP A 149 8.77 -22.37 -15.70
N GLU A 150 8.03 -21.47 -16.37
CA GLU A 150 6.59 -21.29 -16.15
C GLU A 150 5.80 -22.61 -16.17
N LYS A 151 6.23 -23.58 -17.01
CA LYS A 151 5.56 -24.89 -17.14
C LYS A 151 5.71 -25.74 -15.89
N GLU A 152 6.82 -25.65 -15.19
CA GLU A 152 7.06 -26.41 -13.96
C GLU A 152 6.23 -25.88 -12.79
N HIS A 153 5.86 -24.60 -12.85
CA HIS A 153 5.05 -23.93 -11.82
C HIS A 153 3.59 -23.69 -12.26
N SER A 154 3.13 -24.32 -13.33
CA SER A 154 1.81 -24.07 -13.91
C SER A 154 0.66 -24.30 -12.95
N GLU A 155 0.73 -25.33 -12.11
CA GLU A 155 -0.32 -25.60 -11.09
C GLU A 155 -0.38 -24.50 -10.05
N TYR A 156 0.76 -24.02 -9.58
CA TYR A 156 0.81 -22.90 -8.63
C TYR A 156 0.29 -21.61 -9.28
N LEU A 157 0.74 -21.29 -10.49
CA LEU A 157 0.26 -20.10 -11.21
C LEU A 157 -1.26 -20.15 -11.41
N HIS A 158 -1.81 -21.31 -11.78
CA HIS A 158 -3.27 -21.45 -11.89
C HIS A 158 -4.01 -21.27 -10.55
N SER A 159 -3.39 -21.64 -9.43
CA SER A 159 -4.02 -21.52 -8.12
C SER A 159 -4.16 -20.09 -7.63
N ILE A 160 -3.31 -19.17 -8.12
CA ILE A 160 -3.32 -17.75 -7.74
C ILE A 160 -4.03 -16.85 -8.77
N LEU A 161 -4.41 -17.40 -9.92
CA LEU A 161 -5.15 -16.67 -10.93
C LEU A 161 -6.63 -16.52 -10.54
N PRO A 162 -7.27 -15.38 -10.88
CA PRO A 162 -8.70 -15.22 -10.71
C PRO A 162 -9.46 -16.17 -11.63
N PRO A 163 -10.78 -16.37 -11.42
CA PRO A 163 -11.60 -17.28 -12.24
C PRO A 163 -11.63 -16.96 -13.75
N SER A 164 -11.26 -15.74 -14.13
CA SER A 164 -11.11 -15.34 -15.53
C SER A 164 -9.94 -16.06 -16.24
N GLY A 165 -9.00 -16.63 -15.50
CA GLY A 165 -7.79 -17.26 -16.02
C GLY A 165 -6.69 -16.28 -16.45
N GLU A 166 -6.92 -14.99 -16.29
CA GLU A 166 -5.96 -13.92 -16.57
C GLU A 166 -5.79 -13.06 -15.34
N GLY A 167 -4.55 -12.76 -14.96
CA GLY A 167 -4.26 -11.96 -13.79
C GLY A 167 -2.83 -11.39 -13.80
N ARG A 168 -2.60 -10.43 -12.93
CA ARG A 168 -1.28 -9.83 -12.68
C ARG A 168 -0.83 -10.14 -11.28
N VAL A 169 0.42 -10.51 -11.13
CA VAL A 169 1.04 -10.79 -9.83
C VAL A 169 2.38 -10.08 -9.73
N ILE A 170 2.74 -9.71 -8.52
CA ILE A 170 4.08 -9.21 -8.22
C ILE A 170 4.88 -10.37 -7.67
N LEU A 171 5.97 -10.70 -8.35
CA LEU A 171 6.89 -11.76 -7.94
C LEU A 171 8.04 -11.16 -7.16
N THR A 172 8.35 -11.73 -6.01
CA THR A 172 9.58 -11.45 -5.28
C THR A 172 10.69 -12.33 -5.80
N LEU A 173 11.84 -11.74 -6.11
CA LEU A 173 13.02 -12.47 -6.55
C LEU A 173 13.91 -12.77 -5.34
N GLU A 174 14.24 -14.04 -5.15
CA GLU A 174 15.22 -14.49 -4.17
C GLU A 174 16.55 -14.80 -4.86
N ALA A 175 17.64 -14.30 -4.28
CA ALA A 175 18.98 -14.67 -4.77
C ALA A 175 19.26 -16.12 -4.39
N ASN A 176 19.53 -16.98 -5.35
CA ASN A 176 20.09 -18.29 -5.09
C ASN A 176 21.49 -18.11 -4.47
N GLN A 177 21.66 -18.62 -3.27
CA GLN A 177 22.97 -18.68 -2.58
C GLN A 177 23.85 -19.78 -3.16
#